data_b4a23b56cb93aab5fea7b799af39ae91
#
_entry.id   b4a23b56cb93aab5fea7b799af39ae91
#
_cell.length_a   1.000
_cell.length_b   1.000
_cell.length_c   1.000
_cell.angle_alpha   90.00
_cell.angle_beta   90.00
_cell.angle_gamma   90.00
#
_symmetry.space_group_name_H-M   'P 1'
#
loop_
_entity.id
_entity.type
_entity.pdbx_description
1 polymer ?
#
loop_
_entity_poly.entity_id
_entity_poly.type
_entity_poly.pdbx_seq_one_letter_code
_entity_poly.pdbx_strand_id
1 'polypeptide(L)'
;MSSAGAETPTREETVKILQQKYVSVLDDQHKTLLAIKVKMKSEPTLLKQVNAVLADFDTNYAAIINGLNNPNQDLQPIIDLCEEEVEEFENSIFQLEQMLKKLKTIVCSKGKTVKQISGLTPKCPVGFTKKK
;
A
#
# COMPACT_ATOMS: atom_id res chain seq x y z
N MET A 1 -2.48 45.58 14.09
CA MET A 1 -2.47 44.97 14.14
C MET A 1 -2.45 44.04 13.95
N SER A 2 -2.26 43.86 13.70
CA SER A 2 -2.37 43.01 13.36
C SER A 2 -2.66 42.05 13.88
N SER A 3 -3.10 41.57 13.85
CA SER A 3 -3.46 40.50 14.42
C SER A 3 -2.65 39.38 14.05
N ALA A 4 -1.71 39.12 14.78
CA ALA A 4 -0.77 38.08 14.52
C ALA A 4 -1.47 36.72 14.35
N GLY A 5 -2.56 36.48 15.05
CA GLY A 5 -3.28 35.25 14.96
C GLY A 5 -4.07 35.03 13.67
N ALA A 6 -4.20 36.08 12.86
CA ALA A 6 -5.00 36.02 11.65
C ALA A 6 -4.19 35.85 10.38
N GLU A 7 -2.88 35.67 10.49
CA GLU A 7 -2.05 35.50 9.33
C GLU A 7 -2.32 34.18 8.62
N THR A 8 -2.47 34.27 7.30
CA THR A 8 -2.63 33.09 6.46
C THR A 8 -1.26 32.41 6.28
N PRO A 9 -1.16 31.08 6.40
CA PRO A 9 0.09 30.40 6.15
C PRO A 9 0.60 30.67 4.74
N THR A 10 1.91 30.75 4.58
CA THR A 10 2.51 30.82 3.27
C THR A 10 2.32 29.50 2.55
N ARG A 11 2.51 29.51 1.22
CA ARG A 11 2.44 28.26 0.47
C ARG A 11 3.44 27.24 1.00
N GLU A 12 4.66 27.67 1.30
CA GLU A 12 5.69 26.77 1.84
C GLU A 12 5.26 26.12 3.15
N GLU A 13 4.66 26.90 4.03
CA GLU A 13 4.14 26.39 5.30
C GLU A 13 3.02 25.39 5.09
N THR A 14 2.10 25.71 4.17
CA THR A 14 0.98 24.80 3.83
C THR A 14 1.51 23.50 3.23
N VAL A 15 2.46 23.57 2.30
CA VAL A 15 3.07 22.38 1.71
C VAL A 15 3.71 21.51 2.79
N LYS A 16 4.41 22.14 3.74
CA LYS A 16 5.04 21.41 4.84
C LYS A 16 4.02 20.68 5.71
N ILE A 17 2.91 21.36 6.00
CA ILE A 17 1.81 20.75 6.78
C ILE A 17 1.23 19.56 6.02
N LEU A 18 1.02 19.70 4.71
CA LEU A 18 0.47 18.62 3.87
C LEU A 18 1.43 17.44 3.80
N GLN A 19 2.74 17.70 3.72
CA GLN A 19 3.74 16.63 3.74
C GLN A 19 3.69 15.85 5.03
N GLN A 20 3.59 16.52 6.16
CA GLN A 20 3.52 15.87 7.46
C GLN A 20 2.21 15.13 7.67
N LYS A 21 1.11 15.69 7.19
CA LYS A 21 -0.23 15.14 7.42
C LYS A 21 -0.57 13.99 6.46
N TYR A 22 -0.19 14.10 5.20
CA TYR A 22 -0.60 13.14 4.17
C TYR A 22 0.55 12.34 3.58
N VAL A 23 1.64 13.00 3.19
CA VAL A 23 2.74 12.29 2.52
C VAL A 23 3.37 11.27 3.47
N SER A 24 3.53 11.59 4.74
CA SER A 24 4.07 10.63 5.69
C SER A 24 3.16 9.42 5.89
N VAL A 25 1.84 9.62 5.86
CA VAL A 25 0.87 8.53 5.93
C VAL A 25 0.95 7.67 4.67
N LEU A 26 1.03 8.30 3.50
CA LEU A 26 1.20 7.59 2.23
C LEU A 26 2.49 6.78 2.20
N ASP A 27 3.58 7.33 2.74
CA ASP A 27 4.85 6.61 2.82
C ASP A 27 4.72 5.34 3.69
N ASP A 28 4.00 5.44 4.81
CA ASP A 28 3.75 4.29 5.68
C ASP A 28 2.85 3.26 4.98
N GLN A 29 1.84 3.72 4.25
CA GLN A 29 0.96 2.84 3.48
C GLN A 29 1.75 2.12 2.38
N HIS A 30 2.69 2.80 1.73
CA HIS A 30 3.55 2.19 0.73
C HIS A 30 4.38 1.06 1.33
N LYS A 31 4.98 1.29 2.50
CA LYS A 31 5.75 0.26 3.21
C LYS A 31 4.89 -0.94 3.55
N THR A 32 3.66 -0.69 3.99
CA THR A 32 2.72 -1.77 4.31
C THR A 32 2.37 -2.58 3.06
N LEU A 33 2.11 -1.90 1.93
CA LEU A 33 1.82 -2.57 0.66
C LEU A 33 2.99 -3.43 0.18
N LEU A 34 4.22 -2.94 0.33
CA LEU A 34 5.41 -3.72 -0.02
C LEU A 34 5.56 -4.96 0.87
N ALA A 35 5.27 -4.83 2.16
CA ALA A 35 5.29 -5.96 3.08
C ALA A 35 4.22 -7.00 2.71
N ILE A 36 3.03 -6.54 2.34
CA ILE A 36 1.95 -7.42 1.87
C ILE A 36 2.38 -8.14 0.59
N LYS A 37 3.01 -7.42 -0.34
CA LYS A 37 3.50 -8.02 -1.59
C LYS A 37 4.45 -9.18 -1.32
N VAL A 38 5.35 -9.02 -0.36
CA VAL A 38 6.28 -10.09 0.01
C VAL A 38 5.52 -11.32 0.50
N LYS A 39 4.48 -11.11 1.31
CA LYS A 39 3.66 -12.22 1.84
C LYS A 39 2.82 -12.89 0.77
N MET A 40 2.50 -12.19 -0.32
CA MET A 40 1.69 -12.71 -1.43
C MET A 40 2.52 -13.31 -2.56
N LYS A 41 3.82 -13.32 -2.42
CA LYS A 41 4.76 -13.71 -3.47
C LYS A 41 4.46 -15.08 -4.06
N SER A 42 4.00 -16.02 -3.24
CA SER A 42 3.73 -17.40 -3.66
C SER A 42 2.32 -17.60 -4.24
N GLU A 43 1.49 -16.55 -4.25
CA GLU A 43 0.12 -16.65 -4.75
C GLU A 43 -0.07 -15.66 -5.90
N PRO A 44 0.02 -16.13 -7.18
CA PRO A 44 -0.02 -15.24 -8.34
C PRO A 44 -1.26 -14.35 -8.44
N THR A 45 -2.43 -14.87 -8.06
CA THR A 45 -3.67 -14.10 -8.12
C THR A 45 -3.64 -12.91 -7.16
N LEU A 46 -3.16 -13.14 -5.93
CA LEU A 46 -3.04 -12.07 -4.93
C LEU A 46 -1.92 -11.12 -5.29
N LEU A 47 -0.80 -11.64 -5.79
CA LEU A 47 0.31 -10.82 -6.22
C LEU A 47 -0.11 -9.84 -7.31
N LYS A 48 -0.95 -10.28 -8.25
CA LYS A 48 -1.49 -9.42 -9.30
C LYS A 48 -2.31 -8.27 -8.69
N GLN A 49 -3.11 -8.56 -7.68
CA GLN A 49 -3.93 -7.54 -7.03
C GLN A 49 -3.10 -6.51 -6.29
N VAL A 50 -2.11 -6.93 -5.50
CA VAL A 50 -1.26 -5.98 -4.77
C VAL A 50 -0.41 -5.16 -5.73
N ASN A 51 0.04 -5.74 -6.84
CA ASN A 51 0.78 -5.00 -7.86
C ASN A 51 -0.08 -3.93 -8.53
N ALA A 52 -1.37 -4.20 -8.75
CA ALA A 52 -2.29 -3.20 -9.28
C ALA A 52 -2.47 -2.03 -8.32
N VAL A 53 -2.59 -2.32 -7.02
CA VAL A 53 -2.70 -1.26 -6.00
C VAL A 53 -1.41 -0.45 -5.94
N LEU A 54 -0.25 -1.10 -6.02
CA LEU A 54 1.05 -0.41 -6.02
C LEU A 54 1.22 0.49 -7.24
N ALA A 55 0.79 0.04 -8.42
CA ALA A 55 0.86 0.86 -9.63
C ALA A 55 -0.01 2.11 -9.50
N ASP A 56 -1.20 1.96 -8.95
CA ASP A 56 -2.12 3.06 -8.69
C ASP A 56 -1.51 4.03 -7.67
N PHE A 57 -0.91 3.48 -6.62
CA PHE A 57 -0.22 4.27 -5.61
C PHE A 57 0.88 5.13 -6.25
N ASP A 58 1.74 4.52 -7.06
CA ASP A 58 2.86 5.24 -7.69
C ASP A 58 2.37 6.41 -8.55
N THR A 59 1.31 6.19 -9.32
CA THR A 59 0.72 7.22 -10.16
C THR A 59 0.18 8.39 -9.33
N ASN A 60 -0.58 8.09 -8.30
CA ASN A 60 -1.22 9.12 -7.48
C ASN A 60 -0.22 9.82 -6.58
N TYR A 61 0.74 9.09 -6.03
CA TYR A 61 1.81 9.67 -5.22
C TYR A 61 2.62 10.67 -6.05
N ALA A 62 2.99 10.31 -7.28
CA ALA A 62 3.73 11.20 -8.16
C ALA A 62 2.93 12.47 -8.45
N ALA A 63 1.62 12.35 -8.68
CA ALA A 63 0.76 13.51 -8.92
C ALA A 63 0.73 14.45 -7.72
N ILE A 64 0.66 13.89 -6.51
CA ILE A 64 0.67 14.67 -5.27
C ILE A 64 2.00 15.41 -5.11
N ILE A 65 3.11 14.71 -5.24
CA ILE A 65 4.44 15.29 -5.08
C ILE A 65 4.67 16.40 -6.14
N ASN A 66 4.32 16.13 -7.38
CA ASN A 66 4.47 17.11 -8.46
C ASN A 66 3.61 18.34 -8.20
N GLY A 67 2.38 18.16 -7.71
CA GLY A 67 1.50 19.27 -7.37
C GLY A 67 2.03 20.11 -6.22
N LEU A 68 2.56 19.46 -5.18
CA LEU A 68 3.15 20.19 -4.05
C LEU A 68 4.39 20.98 -4.44
N ASN A 69 5.17 20.47 -5.39
CA ASN A 69 6.40 21.11 -5.84
C ASN A 69 6.19 22.16 -6.92
N ASN A 70 5.00 22.26 -7.50
CA ASN A 70 4.70 23.24 -8.54
C ASN A 70 4.19 24.53 -7.89
N PRO A 71 4.95 25.65 -7.95
CA PRO A 71 4.55 26.89 -7.28
C PRO A 71 3.28 27.52 -7.87
N ASN A 72 2.90 27.13 -9.08
CA ASN A 72 1.70 27.65 -9.73
C ASN A 72 0.47 26.75 -9.54
N GLN A 73 0.64 25.61 -8.90
CA GLN A 73 -0.45 24.67 -8.67
C GLN A 73 -1.34 25.15 -7.53
N ASP A 74 -2.66 25.17 -7.76
CA ASP A 74 -3.61 25.38 -6.68
C ASP A 74 -3.52 24.18 -5.74
N LEU A 75 -3.43 24.44 -4.44
CA LEU A 75 -3.27 23.38 -3.45
C LEU A 75 -4.57 22.67 -3.10
N GLN A 76 -5.74 23.31 -3.30
CA GLN A 76 -6.99 22.65 -2.91
C GLN A 76 -7.23 21.33 -3.63
N PRO A 77 -7.05 21.22 -4.96
CA PRO A 77 -7.16 19.92 -5.62
C PRO A 77 -6.16 18.89 -5.09
N ILE A 78 -4.97 19.32 -4.68
CA ILE A 78 -3.97 18.43 -4.11
C ILE A 78 -4.39 17.94 -2.73
N ILE A 79 -4.96 18.82 -1.92
CA ILE A 79 -5.51 18.44 -0.60
C ILE A 79 -6.61 17.40 -0.78
N ASP A 80 -7.53 17.64 -1.70
CA ASP A 80 -8.64 16.74 -1.98
C ASP A 80 -8.12 15.37 -2.45
N LEU A 81 -7.12 15.37 -3.31
CA LEU A 81 -6.48 14.14 -3.78
C LEU A 81 -5.80 13.39 -2.63
N CYS A 82 -5.08 14.10 -1.77
CA CYS A 82 -4.45 13.47 -0.59
C CYS A 82 -5.47 12.78 0.31
N GLU A 83 -6.56 13.46 0.62
CA GLU A 83 -7.60 12.90 1.48
C GLU A 83 -8.23 11.66 0.86
N GLU A 84 -8.54 11.74 -0.43
CA GLU A 84 -9.13 10.64 -1.17
C GLU A 84 -8.20 9.43 -1.24
N GLU A 85 -6.92 9.66 -1.56
CA GLU A 85 -5.97 8.56 -1.72
C GLU A 85 -5.60 7.89 -0.41
N VAL A 86 -5.43 8.65 0.67
CA VAL A 86 -5.16 8.06 1.98
C VAL A 86 -6.30 7.12 2.38
N GLU A 87 -7.54 7.54 2.18
CA GLU A 87 -8.71 6.70 2.50
C GLU A 87 -8.78 5.48 1.60
N GLU A 88 -8.56 5.66 0.29
CA GLU A 88 -8.62 4.57 -0.68
C GLU A 88 -7.56 3.51 -0.40
N PHE A 89 -6.33 3.92 -0.11
CA PHE A 89 -5.26 2.96 0.18
C PHE A 89 -5.44 2.30 1.54
N GLU A 90 -6.02 2.99 2.51
CA GLU A 90 -6.37 2.35 3.78
C GLU A 90 -7.36 1.21 3.55
N ASN A 91 -8.38 1.44 2.72
CA ASN A 91 -9.35 0.41 2.36
C ASN A 91 -8.72 -0.74 1.57
N SER A 92 -7.84 -0.41 0.61
CA SER A 92 -7.14 -1.41 -0.18
C SER A 92 -6.26 -2.30 0.69
N ILE A 93 -5.52 -1.70 1.62
CA ILE A 93 -4.67 -2.43 2.55
C ILE A 93 -5.53 -3.37 3.41
N PHE A 94 -6.65 -2.86 3.93
CA PHE A 94 -7.55 -3.67 4.74
C PHE A 94 -8.03 -4.90 3.96
N GLN A 95 -8.47 -4.71 2.71
CA GLN A 95 -8.95 -5.80 1.87
C GLN A 95 -7.85 -6.82 1.58
N LEU A 96 -6.63 -6.34 1.26
CA LEU A 96 -5.49 -7.22 1.01
C LEU A 96 -5.12 -8.02 2.26
N GLU A 97 -5.16 -7.38 3.42
CA GLU A 97 -4.89 -8.08 4.70
C GLU A 97 -5.93 -9.14 4.99
N GLN A 98 -7.20 -8.90 4.66
CA GLN A 98 -8.25 -9.92 4.79
C GLN A 98 -7.97 -11.11 3.87
N MET A 99 -7.49 -10.85 2.66
CA MET A 99 -7.11 -11.93 1.74
C MET A 99 -5.93 -12.73 2.27
N LEU A 100 -4.95 -12.06 2.89
CA LEU A 100 -3.81 -12.76 3.52
C LEU A 100 -4.26 -13.70 4.62
N LYS A 101 -5.28 -13.33 5.38
CA LYS A 101 -5.80 -14.20 6.45
C LYS A 101 -6.41 -15.49 5.90
N LYS A 102 -6.77 -15.51 4.63
CA LYS A 102 -7.33 -16.70 3.98
C LYS A 102 -6.25 -17.63 3.44
N LEU A 103 -5.00 -17.20 3.44
CA LEU A 103 -3.90 -18.05 3.01
C LEU A 103 -3.70 -19.20 3.98
N LYS A 104 -3.54 -20.39 3.43
CA LYS A 104 -3.28 -21.61 4.19
C LYS A 104 -1.90 -22.12 3.84
N THR A 105 -1.23 -22.71 4.80
CA THR A 105 0.06 -23.33 4.58
C THR A 105 -0.08 -24.82 4.85
N ILE A 106 0.37 -25.62 3.89
CA ILE A 106 0.44 -27.07 4.07
C ILE A 106 1.89 -27.50 3.94
N VAL A 107 2.21 -28.64 4.55
CA VAL A 107 3.53 -29.24 4.46
C VAL A 107 3.41 -30.46 3.56
N CYS A 108 4.25 -30.51 2.53
CA CYS A 108 4.30 -31.61 1.57
C CYS A 108 5.64 -32.31 1.69
N SER A 109 5.63 -33.63 1.60
CA SER A 109 6.87 -34.41 1.70
C SER A 109 7.00 -35.41 0.56
N LYS A 110 8.25 -35.65 0.16
CA LYS A 110 8.64 -36.70 -0.79
C LYS A 110 9.95 -37.28 -0.29
N GLY A 111 9.90 -38.48 0.28
CA GLY A 111 11.08 -39.03 0.93
C GLY A 111 11.56 -38.14 2.07
N LYS A 112 12.79 -37.68 1.98
CA LYS A 112 13.38 -36.77 2.99
C LYS A 112 13.18 -35.30 2.65
N THR A 113 12.63 -34.99 1.47
CA THR A 113 12.40 -33.60 1.05
C THR A 113 11.08 -33.11 1.63
N VAL A 114 11.11 -31.94 2.26
CA VAL A 114 9.93 -31.31 2.85
C VAL A 114 9.78 -29.91 2.28
N LYS A 115 8.59 -29.57 1.86
CA LYS A 115 8.28 -28.24 1.34
C LYS A 115 7.04 -27.68 2.02
N GLN A 116 7.05 -26.38 2.26
CA GLN A 116 5.87 -25.65 2.72
C GLN A 116 5.23 -24.97 1.53
N ILE A 117 3.95 -25.17 1.33
CA ILE A 117 3.19 -24.59 0.22
C ILE A 117 2.10 -23.70 0.83
N SER A 118 2.08 -22.43 0.42
CA SER A 118 1.08 -21.47 0.87
C SER A 118 0.23 -21.00 -0.28
N GLY A 119 -1.06 -20.75 -0.03
CA GLY A 119 -1.98 -20.26 -1.03
C GLY A 119 -3.41 -20.29 -0.53
N LEU A 120 -4.35 -19.90 -1.36
CA LEU A 120 -5.78 -19.97 -1.02
C LEU A 120 -6.28 -21.40 -0.99
N THR A 121 -5.82 -22.21 -1.94
CA THR A 121 -6.11 -23.65 -2.00
C THR A 121 -4.79 -24.39 -2.27
N PRO A 122 -3.91 -24.46 -1.25
CA PRO A 122 -2.59 -25.06 -1.48
C PRO A 122 -2.69 -26.54 -1.76
N LYS A 123 -1.89 -27.00 -2.71
CA LYS A 123 -1.81 -28.42 -3.11
C LYS A 123 -0.36 -28.82 -3.19
N CYS A 124 -0.09 -30.09 -2.84
CA CYS A 124 1.25 -30.62 -2.96
C CYS A 124 1.66 -30.77 -4.42
N PRO A 125 2.93 -30.47 -4.76
CA PRO A 125 3.45 -30.72 -6.11
C PRO A 125 3.40 -32.19 -6.46
N VAL A 126 3.47 -32.50 -7.76
CA VAL A 126 3.49 -33.89 -8.25
C VAL A 126 4.61 -34.65 -7.55
N GLY A 127 4.29 -35.82 -7.04
CA GLY A 127 5.22 -36.68 -6.32
C GLY A 127 5.33 -36.41 -4.83
N PHE A 128 4.73 -35.32 -4.34
CA PHE A 128 4.70 -35.00 -2.92
C PHE A 128 3.35 -35.36 -2.31
N THR A 129 3.36 -35.74 -1.05
CA THR A 129 2.13 -36.00 -0.31
C THR A 129 2.00 -35.02 0.85
N LYS A 130 0.75 -34.66 1.17
CA LYS A 130 0.49 -33.78 2.28
C LYS A 130 0.85 -34.46 3.60
N LYS A 131 1.67 -33.79 4.38
CA LYS A 131 2.05 -34.26 5.70
C LYS A 131 0.96 -33.87 6.70
N LYS A 132 0.54 -34.85 7.51
CA LYS A 132 -0.45 -34.59 8.54
C LYS A 132 0.15 -33.95 9.78
#